data_ac160bf1ceb865302d43930f5e760063
#
_entry.id   ac160bf1ceb865302d43930f5e760063
#
_cell.length_a   1.000
_cell.length_b   1.000
_cell.length_c   1.000
_cell.angle_alpha   90.00
_cell.angle_beta   90.00
_cell.angle_gamma   90.00
#
_symmetry.space_group_name_H-M   'P 1'
#
loop_
_entity.id
_entity.type
_entity.pdbx_description
1 polymer ?
#
loop_
_entity_poly.entity_id
_entity_poly.type
_entity_poly.pdbx_seq_one_letter_code
_entity_poly.pdbx_strand_id
1 'polypeptide(L)'
;MSDKSSLFSSLGKDIPASIVVALVALPLCLGIALASGAPLFSGLIAGIVGGIVVGVLSKSQLSVSGPAAGLTVIVLDALAVLPTWEIFLLAVLLSGLLQVGLYFTRSGTLSEFVPSSVITGMLAAIGLILILKQIPYAMGYDGDFEGSLSFLQPDGLNTISALFYSVWDFF
;
A
#
# COMPACT_ATOMS: atom_id res chain seq x y z
N MET A 1 12.90 20.43 -25.94
CA MET A 1 14.06 20.72 -25.09
C MET A 1 13.50 21.25 -23.78
N SER A 2 13.44 20.40 -22.76
CA SER A 2 12.94 20.81 -21.42
C SER A 2 13.99 21.71 -20.78
N ASP A 3 13.56 22.89 -20.42
CA ASP A 3 14.40 23.96 -19.90
C ASP A 3 14.95 23.56 -18.52
N LYS A 4 16.24 23.19 -18.46
CA LYS A 4 16.95 22.84 -17.22
C LYS A 4 17.00 24.02 -16.22
N SER A 5 16.75 25.25 -16.68
CA SER A 5 16.71 26.43 -15.82
C SER A 5 15.47 26.50 -14.93
N SER A 6 14.39 25.86 -15.33
CA SER A 6 13.15 25.81 -14.53
C SER A 6 13.22 24.85 -13.35
N LEU A 7 14.01 23.78 -13.45
CA LEU A 7 14.17 22.77 -12.38
C LEU A 7 14.86 23.35 -11.14
N PHE A 8 15.80 24.27 -11.31
CA PHE A 8 16.51 24.88 -10.21
C PHE A 8 15.76 26.07 -9.58
N SER A 9 14.81 26.67 -10.31
CA SER A 9 14.04 27.81 -9.79
C SER A 9 12.94 27.39 -8.81
N SER A 10 12.49 26.13 -8.85
CA SER A 10 11.46 25.61 -7.95
C SER A 10 12.02 24.91 -6.70
N LEU A 11 13.34 24.65 -6.65
CA LEU A 11 13.99 23.92 -5.56
C LEU A 11 13.63 24.45 -4.15
N GLY A 12 13.50 25.77 -4.00
CA GLY A 12 13.14 26.35 -2.70
C GLY A 12 11.74 25.97 -2.21
N LYS A 13 10.84 25.59 -3.12
CA LYS A 13 9.47 25.12 -2.81
C LYS A 13 9.41 23.59 -2.79
N ASP A 14 10.19 22.94 -3.63
CA ASP A 14 10.17 21.50 -3.82
C ASP A 14 10.86 20.76 -2.67
N ILE A 15 11.92 21.34 -2.06
CA ILE A 15 12.59 20.74 -0.91
C ILE A 15 11.67 20.58 0.31
N PRO A 16 10.98 21.63 0.79
CA PRO A 16 10.02 21.45 1.89
C PRO A 16 8.90 20.46 1.55
N ALA A 17 8.38 20.49 0.32
CA ALA A 17 7.35 19.57 -0.12
C ALA A 17 7.85 18.11 -0.13
N SER A 18 9.06 17.86 -0.60
CA SER A 18 9.65 16.52 -0.63
C SER A 18 9.91 15.98 0.78
N ILE A 19 10.31 16.83 1.73
CA ILE A 19 10.48 16.43 3.14
C ILE A 19 9.13 16.00 3.73
N VAL A 20 8.07 16.76 3.51
CA VAL A 20 6.72 16.41 3.99
C VAL A 20 6.27 15.08 3.39
N VAL A 21 6.43 14.89 2.08
CA VAL A 21 6.08 13.64 1.40
C VAL A 21 6.90 12.47 1.97
N ALA A 22 8.19 12.64 2.20
CA ALA A 22 9.04 11.60 2.78
C ALA A 22 8.60 11.24 4.21
N LEU A 23 8.29 12.24 5.05
CA LEU A 23 7.82 12.02 6.42
C LEU A 23 6.47 11.27 6.48
N VAL A 24 5.59 11.48 5.51
CA VAL A 24 4.33 10.74 5.40
C VAL A 24 4.56 9.36 4.78
N ALA A 25 5.45 9.24 3.80
CA ALA A 25 5.71 7.98 3.11
C ALA A 25 6.38 6.94 4.01
N LEU A 26 7.27 7.35 4.93
CA LEU A 26 7.99 6.42 5.80
C LEU A 26 7.04 5.57 6.67
N PRO A 27 6.16 6.14 7.52
CA PRO A 27 5.24 5.34 8.33
C PRO A 27 4.25 4.56 7.45
N LEU A 28 3.83 5.12 6.31
CA LEU A 28 2.93 4.44 5.38
C LEU A 28 3.59 3.19 4.78
N CYS A 29 4.83 3.27 4.31
CA CYS A 29 5.57 2.14 3.76
C CYS A 29 5.77 1.03 4.80
N LEU A 30 6.12 1.41 6.03
CA LEU A 30 6.31 0.46 7.13
C LEU A 30 4.97 -0.18 7.54
N GLY A 31 3.91 0.61 7.66
CA GLY A 31 2.58 0.13 8.02
C GLY A 31 2.01 -0.84 6.97
N ILE A 32 2.18 -0.55 5.67
CA ILE A 32 1.73 -1.45 4.60
C ILE A 32 2.55 -2.74 4.59
N ALA A 33 3.87 -2.69 4.82
CA ALA A 33 4.70 -3.88 4.92
C ALA A 33 4.25 -4.77 6.08
N LEU A 34 4.02 -4.17 7.26
CA LEU A 34 3.51 -4.88 8.43
C LEU A 34 2.15 -5.53 8.16
N ALA A 35 1.21 -4.76 7.65
CA ALA A 35 -0.15 -5.24 7.34
C ALA A 35 -0.18 -6.31 6.24
N SER A 36 0.84 -6.38 5.39
CA SER A 36 1.00 -7.41 4.36
C SER A 36 1.71 -8.67 4.88
N GLY A 37 2.16 -8.71 6.13
CA GLY A 37 3.02 -9.79 6.64
C GLY A 37 4.41 -9.83 6.01
N ALA A 38 4.83 -8.75 5.34
CA ALA A 38 6.13 -8.64 4.68
C ALA A 38 7.19 -8.11 5.67
N PRO A 39 8.48 -8.41 5.45
CA PRO A 39 9.54 -7.80 6.25
C PRO A 39 9.47 -6.28 6.20
N LEU A 40 9.54 -5.60 7.35
CA LEU A 40 9.36 -4.15 7.47
C LEU A 40 10.22 -3.33 6.50
N PHE A 41 11.50 -3.72 6.36
CA PHE A 41 12.43 -3.04 5.45
C PHE A 41 12.07 -3.18 3.97
N SER A 42 11.32 -4.22 3.58
CA SER A 42 10.90 -4.42 2.20
C SER A 42 9.96 -3.30 1.72
N GLY A 43 9.05 -2.84 2.59
CA GLY A 43 8.17 -1.70 2.30
C GLY A 43 8.94 -0.40 2.11
N LEU A 44 9.97 -0.18 2.95
CA LEU A 44 10.84 1.00 2.83
C LEU A 44 11.63 0.98 1.52
N ILE A 45 12.24 -0.17 1.17
CA ILE A 45 12.98 -0.34 -0.08
C ILE A 45 12.04 -0.13 -1.29
N ALA A 46 10.83 -0.69 -1.25
CA ALA A 46 9.82 -0.49 -2.29
C ALA A 46 9.44 0.99 -2.44
N GLY A 47 9.30 1.72 -1.32
CA GLY A 47 9.03 3.16 -1.32
C GLY A 47 10.18 3.97 -1.91
N ILE A 48 11.43 3.66 -1.56
CA ILE A 48 12.63 4.33 -2.10
C ILE A 48 12.76 4.06 -3.61
N VAL A 49 12.65 2.81 -4.02
CA VAL A 49 12.72 2.43 -5.45
C VAL A 49 11.57 3.07 -6.22
N GLY A 50 10.34 3.00 -5.69
CA GLY A 50 9.17 3.65 -6.28
C GLY A 50 9.34 5.16 -6.41
N GLY A 51 9.79 5.83 -5.36
CA GLY A 51 10.00 7.28 -5.37
C GLY A 51 11.09 7.73 -6.34
N ILE A 52 12.23 7.06 -6.35
CA ILE A 52 13.38 7.46 -7.17
C ILE A 52 13.28 6.91 -8.60
N VAL A 53 13.20 5.59 -8.76
CA VAL A 53 13.28 4.95 -10.08
C VAL A 53 12.02 5.22 -10.90
N VAL A 54 10.84 4.96 -10.30
CA VAL A 54 9.59 5.18 -11.00
C VAL A 54 9.30 6.67 -11.17
N GLY A 55 9.64 7.51 -10.19
CA GLY A 55 9.51 8.97 -10.29
C GLY A 55 10.28 9.55 -11.45
N VAL A 56 11.52 9.10 -11.69
CA VAL A 56 12.35 9.54 -12.82
C VAL A 56 11.83 8.98 -14.15
N LEU A 57 11.42 7.71 -14.19
CA LEU A 57 10.98 7.05 -15.45
C LEU A 57 9.59 7.49 -15.86
N SER A 58 8.67 7.73 -14.95
CA SER A 58 7.28 8.07 -15.27
C SER A 58 7.09 9.46 -15.84
N LYS A 59 8.05 10.37 -15.63
CA LYS A 59 7.96 11.78 -15.99
C LYS A 59 6.72 12.50 -15.46
N SER A 60 6.03 11.92 -14.50
CA SER A 60 4.87 12.54 -13.84
C SER A 60 5.35 13.50 -12.77
N GLN A 61 4.81 14.73 -12.79
CA GLN A 61 5.18 15.77 -11.83
C GLN A 61 4.42 15.68 -10.49
N LEU A 62 3.33 14.92 -10.44
CA LEU A 62 2.41 14.89 -9.31
C LEU A 62 2.15 13.51 -8.73
N SER A 63 2.69 12.43 -9.34
CA SER A 63 2.45 11.08 -8.85
C SER A 63 3.60 10.58 -7.99
N VAL A 64 3.25 9.96 -6.87
CA VAL A 64 4.17 9.24 -5.99
C VAL A 64 3.91 7.76 -6.16
N SER A 65 4.95 6.97 -6.39
CA SER A 65 4.88 5.51 -6.45
C SER A 65 5.45 4.91 -5.17
N GLY A 66 4.75 3.91 -4.63
CA GLY A 66 5.16 3.25 -3.39
C GLY A 66 4.26 2.05 -3.10
N PRO A 67 4.39 1.43 -1.92
CA PRO A 67 3.51 0.36 -1.50
C PRO A 67 2.05 0.78 -1.52
N ALA A 68 1.18 -0.10 -2.05
CA ALA A 68 -0.24 0.21 -2.22
C ALA A 68 -1.07 -0.54 -1.18
N ALA A 69 -1.79 0.19 -0.34
CA ALA A 69 -2.70 -0.39 0.66
C ALA A 69 -3.75 -1.32 0.05
N GLY A 70 -4.21 -1.03 -1.17
CA GLY A 70 -5.17 -1.88 -1.89
C GLY A 70 -4.66 -3.27 -2.27
N LEU A 71 -3.36 -3.50 -2.28
CA LEU A 71 -2.76 -4.80 -2.58
C LEU A 71 -2.36 -5.58 -1.32
N THR A 72 -2.52 -5.01 -0.13
CA THR A 72 -2.09 -5.60 1.14
C THR A 72 -2.66 -7.00 1.35
N VAL A 73 -3.96 -7.17 1.12
CA VAL A 73 -4.64 -8.47 1.28
C VAL A 73 -4.13 -9.49 0.27
N ILE A 74 -3.91 -9.08 -0.99
CA ILE A 74 -3.40 -9.97 -2.04
C ILE A 74 -1.98 -10.44 -1.71
N VAL A 75 -1.15 -9.55 -1.17
CA VAL A 75 0.21 -9.91 -0.74
C VAL A 75 0.17 -10.83 0.46
N LEU A 76 -0.70 -10.57 1.44
CA LEU A 76 -0.89 -11.42 2.62
C LEU A 76 -1.31 -12.84 2.22
N ASP A 77 -2.32 -12.97 1.36
CA ASP A 77 -2.80 -14.25 0.85
C ASP A 77 -1.69 -14.99 0.05
N ALA A 78 -0.94 -14.26 -0.76
CA ALA A 78 0.18 -14.83 -1.51
C ALA A 78 1.28 -15.36 -0.58
N LEU A 79 1.60 -14.64 0.49
CA LEU A 79 2.60 -15.05 1.49
C LEU A 79 2.11 -16.24 2.33
N ALA A 80 0.80 -16.38 2.54
CA ALA A 80 0.24 -17.54 3.22
C ALA A 80 0.34 -18.85 2.41
N VAL A 81 0.34 -18.74 1.06
CA VAL A 81 0.42 -19.87 0.15
C VAL A 81 1.86 -20.20 -0.25
N LEU A 82 2.71 -19.19 -0.38
CA LEU A 82 4.10 -19.35 -0.81
C LEU A 82 5.00 -19.73 0.37
N PRO A 83 5.88 -20.73 0.21
CA PRO A 83 6.65 -21.27 1.33
C PRO A 83 7.75 -20.33 1.84
N THR A 84 8.22 -19.40 1.02
CA THR A 84 9.31 -18.47 1.40
C THR A 84 9.15 -17.08 0.77
N TRP A 85 9.73 -16.09 1.43
CA TRP A 85 9.75 -14.70 0.96
C TRP A 85 10.44 -14.55 -0.40
N GLU A 86 11.52 -15.30 -0.64
CA GLU A 86 12.28 -15.27 -1.89
C GLU A 86 11.42 -15.73 -3.09
N ILE A 87 10.58 -16.75 -2.88
CA ILE A 87 9.66 -17.26 -3.92
C ILE A 87 8.60 -16.20 -4.22
N PHE A 88 8.12 -15.48 -3.21
CA PHE A 88 7.21 -14.35 -3.41
C PHE A 88 7.88 -13.24 -4.24
N LEU A 89 9.12 -12.87 -3.93
CA LEU A 89 9.87 -11.87 -4.72
C LEU A 89 10.08 -12.32 -6.18
N LEU A 90 10.33 -13.59 -6.41
CA LEU A 90 10.43 -14.16 -7.75
C LEU A 90 9.09 -14.06 -8.50
N ALA A 91 7.98 -14.35 -7.82
CA ALA A 91 6.64 -14.21 -8.40
C ALA A 91 6.32 -12.75 -8.77
N VAL A 92 6.70 -11.79 -7.93
CA VAL A 92 6.55 -10.35 -8.20
C VAL A 92 7.40 -9.95 -9.41
N LEU A 93 8.65 -10.43 -9.51
CA LEU A 93 9.51 -10.17 -10.67
C LEU A 93 8.91 -10.73 -11.96
N LEU A 94 8.43 -11.97 -11.95
CA LEU A 94 7.77 -12.58 -13.10
C LEU A 94 6.50 -11.84 -13.50
N SER A 95 5.70 -11.40 -12.52
CA SER A 95 4.53 -10.56 -12.76
C SER A 95 4.91 -9.24 -13.44
N GLY A 96 5.98 -8.59 -12.99
CA GLY A 96 6.50 -7.38 -13.63
C GLY A 96 6.93 -7.61 -15.08
N LEU A 97 7.63 -8.71 -15.36
CA LEU A 97 8.01 -9.09 -16.73
C LEU A 97 6.80 -9.36 -17.62
N LEU A 98 5.79 -10.04 -17.10
CA LEU A 98 4.53 -10.25 -17.81
C LEU A 98 3.82 -8.94 -18.12
N GLN A 99 3.79 -7.98 -17.19
CA GLN A 99 3.19 -6.66 -17.42
C GLN A 99 3.93 -5.90 -18.52
N VAL A 100 5.27 -5.97 -18.57
CA VAL A 100 6.06 -5.39 -19.66
C VAL A 100 5.73 -6.08 -20.99
N GLY A 101 5.60 -7.39 -21.00
CA GLY A 101 5.15 -8.15 -22.18
C GLY A 101 3.77 -7.73 -22.67
N LEU A 102 2.80 -7.58 -21.76
CA LEU A 102 1.45 -7.13 -22.05
C LEU A 102 1.42 -5.68 -22.59
N TYR A 103 2.34 -4.85 -22.20
CA TYR A 103 2.46 -3.49 -22.75
C TYR A 103 2.66 -3.51 -24.26
N PHE A 104 3.49 -4.42 -24.79
CA PHE A 104 3.73 -4.53 -26.24
C PHE A 104 2.49 -5.00 -27.01
N THR A 105 1.59 -5.74 -26.38
CA THR A 105 0.33 -6.19 -27.02
C THR A 105 -0.78 -5.14 -26.98
N ARG A 106 -0.49 -3.92 -26.48
CA ARG A 106 -1.49 -2.84 -26.29
C ARG A 106 -2.70 -3.29 -25.44
N SER A 107 -2.49 -4.24 -24.53
CA SER A 107 -3.54 -4.78 -23.68
C SER A 107 -4.10 -3.77 -22.66
N GLY A 108 -3.59 -2.53 -22.63
CA GLY A 108 -4.15 -1.43 -21.84
C GLY A 108 -5.63 -1.16 -22.09
N THR A 109 -6.14 -1.49 -23.28
CA THR A 109 -7.58 -1.43 -23.57
C THR A 109 -8.41 -2.39 -22.70
N LEU A 110 -7.80 -3.46 -22.18
CA LEU A 110 -8.50 -4.36 -21.23
C LEU A 110 -8.85 -3.66 -19.91
N SER A 111 -8.10 -2.65 -19.52
CA SER A 111 -8.41 -1.87 -18.31
C SER A 111 -9.69 -1.05 -18.44
N GLU A 112 -10.12 -0.73 -19.66
CA GLU A 112 -11.39 -0.01 -19.93
C GLU A 112 -12.62 -0.88 -19.64
N PHE A 113 -12.47 -2.21 -19.62
CA PHE A 113 -13.56 -3.12 -19.26
C PHE A 113 -13.80 -3.20 -17.74
N VAL A 114 -12.88 -2.71 -16.92
CA VAL A 114 -13.07 -2.65 -15.46
C VAL A 114 -13.78 -1.34 -15.12
N PRO A 115 -15.05 -1.39 -14.67
CA PRO A 115 -15.75 -0.17 -14.29
C PRO A 115 -15.02 0.55 -13.14
N SER A 116 -14.85 1.85 -13.27
CA SER A 116 -14.22 2.69 -12.22
C SER A 116 -14.97 2.60 -10.88
N SER A 117 -16.28 2.32 -10.91
CA SER A 117 -17.09 2.11 -9.72
C SER A 117 -16.63 0.91 -8.89
N VAL A 118 -16.12 -0.16 -9.52
CA VAL A 118 -15.59 -1.34 -8.80
C VAL A 118 -14.33 -0.96 -8.06
N ILE A 119 -13.41 -0.25 -8.69
CA ILE A 119 -12.16 0.22 -8.07
C ILE A 119 -12.47 1.16 -6.91
N THR A 120 -13.35 2.12 -7.12
CA THR A 120 -13.76 3.07 -6.07
C THR A 120 -14.45 2.36 -4.90
N GLY A 121 -15.32 1.39 -5.18
CA GLY A 121 -15.98 0.57 -4.15
C GLY A 121 -14.98 -0.25 -3.33
N MET A 122 -14.01 -0.87 -3.99
CA MET A 122 -12.95 -1.63 -3.31
C MET A 122 -12.09 -0.72 -2.41
N LEU A 123 -11.68 0.45 -2.91
CA LEU A 123 -10.90 1.40 -2.10
C LEU A 123 -11.71 1.94 -0.91
N ALA A 124 -13.00 2.22 -1.11
CA ALA A 124 -13.88 2.65 -0.03
C ALA A 124 -14.05 1.56 1.04
N ALA A 125 -14.22 0.30 0.64
CA ALA A 125 -14.32 -0.84 1.55
C ALA A 125 -13.03 -1.02 2.37
N ILE A 126 -11.85 -0.97 1.73
CA ILE A 126 -10.56 -1.04 2.41
C ILE A 126 -10.41 0.11 3.41
N GLY A 127 -10.73 1.34 3.00
CA GLY A 127 -10.68 2.51 3.88
C GLY A 127 -11.60 2.37 5.10
N LEU A 128 -12.81 1.85 4.90
CA LEU A 128 -13.76 1.60 6.00
C LEU A 128 -13.24 0.54 6.97
N ILE A 129 -12.70 -0.57 6.46
CA ILE A 129 -12.11 -1.64 7.29
C ILE A 129 -10.94 -1.07 8.11
N LEU A 130 -10.07 -0.28 7.50
CA LEU A 130 -8.95 0.34 8.21
C LEU A 130 -9.44 1.26 9.35
N ILE A 131 -10.44 2.11 9.09
CA ILE A 131 -11.02 3.00 10.11
C ILE A 131 -11.61 2.18 11.26
N LEU A 132 -12.44 1.17 10.95
CA LEU A 132 -13.09 0.34 11.96
C LEU A 132 -12.07 -0.42 12.84
N LYS A 133 -10.95 -0.86 12.26
CA LYS A 133 -9.89 -1.54 13.00
C LYS A 133 -9.04 -0.61 13.87
N GLN A 134 -8.94 0.67 13.50
CA GLN A 134 -8.19 1.63 14.30
C GLN A 134 -8.93 2.08 15.56
N ILE A 135 -10.25 1.95 15.63
CA ILE A 135 -11.03 2.37 16.82
C ILE A 135 -10.69 1.53 18.05
N PRO A 136 -10.70 0.18 18.03
CA PRO A 136 -10.27 -0.65 19.15
C PRO A 136 -8.83 -0.33 19.60
N TYR A 137 -7.92 -0.14 18.65
CA TYR A 137 -6.54 0.26 18.93
C TYR A 137 -6.44 1.59 19.69
N ALA A 138 -7.22 2.59 19.26
CA ALA A 138 -7.26 3.90 19.92
C ALA A 138 -7.83 3.81 21.36
N MET A 139 -8.61 2.77 21.67
CA MET A 139 -9.17 2.51 22.99
C MET A 139 -8.29 1.58 23.85
N GLY A 140 -7.12 1.17 23.35
CA GLY A 140 -6.16 0.34 24.07
C GLY A 140 -6.42 -1.16 23.98
N TYR A 141 -7.34 -1.61 23.13
CA TYR A 141 -7.56 -3.02 22.85
C TYR A 141 -6.58 -3.51 21.79
N ASP A 142 -5.67 -4.39 22.19
CA ASP A 142 -4.53 -4.85 21.39
C ASP A 142 -4.66 -6.34 21.00
N GLY A 143 -5.88 -6.81 20.78
CA GLY A 143 -6.17 -8.21 20.44
C GLY A 143 -5.68 -8.63 19.04
N ASP A 144 -5.45 -7.68 18.13
CA ASP A 144 -4.94 -7.92 16.77
C ASP A 144 -3.60 -7.19 16.57
N PHE A 145 -2.56 -7.71 17.17
CA PHE A 145 -1.23 -7.10 17.24
C PHE A 145 -0.58 -6.81 15.87
N GLU A 146 -0.96 -7.52 14.82
CA GLU A 146 -0.31 -7.43 13.51
C GLU A 146 -1.12 -6.69 12.44
N GLY A 147 -2.29 -6.14 12.80
CA GLY A 147 -3.08 -5.36 11.85
C GLY A 147 -3.63 -6.16 10.68
N SER A 148 -3.98 -7.44 10.90
CA SER A 148 -4.64 -8.28 9.90
C SER A 148 -5.85 -7.55 9.31
N LEU A 149 -5.92 -7.45 7.99
CA LEU A 149 -7.09 -6.89 7.27
C LEU A 149 -8.23 -7.91 7.12
N SER A 150 -8.08 -9.14 7.64
CA SER A 150 -9.15 -10.12 7.63
C SER A 150 -10.31 -9.68 8.52
N PHE A 151 -11.53 -9.98 8.11
CA PHE A 151 -12.72 -9.66 8.88
C PHE A 151 -12.80 -10.48 10.19
N LEU A 152 -12.32 -11.72 10.15
CA LEU A 152 -12.12 -12.57 11.32
C LEU A 152 -10.71 -12.36 11.85
N GLN A 153 -10.61 -11.99 13.11
CA GLN A 153 -9.34 -11.78 13.81
C GLN A 153 -8.80 -13.09 14.38
N PRO A 154 -7.48 -13.17 14.66
CA PRO A 154 -6.86 -14.37 15.23
C PRO A 154 -7.46 -14.79 16.59
N ASP A 155 -8.06 -13.86 17.32
CA ASP A 155 -8.77 -14.07 18.59
C ASP A 155 -10.18 -14.68 18.42
N GLY A 156 -10.61 -14.91 17.16
CA GLY A 156 -11.94 -15.45 16.82
C GLY A 156 -13.06 -14.42 16.83
N LEU A 157 -12.76 -13.15 17.08
CA LEU A 157 -13.73 -12.06 17.04
C LEU A 157 -13.83 -11.48 15.63
N ASN A 158 -15.02 -10.98 15.28
CA ASN A 158 -15.21 -10.18 14.08
C ASN A 158 -14.83 -8.73 14.38
N THR A 159 -14.42 -7.97 13.36
CA THR A 159 -14.11 -6.54 13.48
C THR A 159 -15.21 -5.75 14.21
N ILE A 160 -16.48 -6.09 14.00
CA ILE A 160 -17.62 -5.45 14.67
C ILE A 160 -17.74 -5.89 16.13
N SER A 161 -17.53 -7.17 16.42
CA SER A 161 -17.59 -7.67 17.82
C SER A 161 -16.41 -7.15 18.64
N ALA A 162 -15.22 -7.04 18.07
CA ALA A 162 -14.06 -6.43 18.72
C ALA A 162 -14.32 -4.96 19.08
N LEU A 163 -15.02 -4.23 18.22
CA LEU A 163 -15.43 -2.85 18.50
C LEU A 163 -16.41 -2.77 19.68
N PHE A 164 -17.37 -3.68 19.77
CA PHE A 164 -18.28 -3.73 20.92
C PHE A 164 -17.57 -4.12 22.21
N TYR A 165 -16.67 -5.09 22.18
CA TYR A 165 -15.88 -5.50 23.34
C TYR A 165 -14.97 -4.37 23.83
N SER A 166 -14.29 -3.66 22.92
CA SER A 166 -13.42 -2.55 23.29
C SER A 166 -14.19 -1.37 23.91
N VAL A 167 -15.41 -1.09 23.43
CA VAL A 167 -16.28 -0.06 24.03
C VAL A 167 -16.76 -0.50 25.40
N TRP A 168 -17.10 -1.79 25.58
CA TRP A 168 -17.57 -2.33 26.85
C TRP A 168 -16.48 -2.36 27.92
N ASP A 169 -15.25 -2.67 27.53
CA ASP A 169 -14.10 -2.77 28.45
C ASP A 169 -13.56 -1.39 28.85
N PHE A 170 -13.89 -0.35 28.08
CA PHE A 170 -13.50 1.03 28.36
C PHE A 170 -14.38 1.71 29.42
N PHE A 171 -15.63 1.23 29.65
CA PHE A 171 -16.57 1.75 30.63
C PHE A 171 -16.70 0.84 31.88
#